data_19d0b196669dcbc03d1651e11474d072
#
_entry.id   19d0b196669dcbc03d1651e11474d072
#
_cell.length_a   1.000
_cell.length_b   1.000
_cell.length_c   1.000
_cell.angle_alpha   90.00
_cell.angle_beta   90.00
_cell.angle_gamma   90.00
#
_symmetry.space_group_name_H-M   'P 1'
#
loop_
_entity.id
_entity.type
_entity.pdbx_description
1 polymer ?
#
loop_
_entity_poly.entity_id
_entity_poly.type
_entity_poly.pdbx_seq_one_letter_code
_entity_poly.pdbx_strand_id
1 'polypeptide(L)'
;MVERARRDTRIGPALDRSLIDRARNGDLDAFDIIVRARMEAVYRLTSAILGDEADARDAAQETFVAAWRQLPRLREPDRFDAWLQHVAVNASRMTLRARGRRRIREIPTSSVAAIADASAPEPSADRDARRLDAALGRLPIEQRAILVLHHLEGRPLAELAAILDVPVGTAKSRLFAARRALAALLGRDGER
;
A
#
# COMPACT_ATOMS: atom_id res chain seq x y z
N MET A 1 1.97 -22.88 -17.47
CA MET A 1 0.68 -22.35 -17.02
C MET A 1 0.79 -21.27 -15.93
N VAL A 2 1.98 -21.02 -15.37
CA VAL A 2 2.26 -20.03 -14.31
C VAL A 2 2.54 -18.63 -14.85
N GLU A 3 2.93 -18.49 -16.11
CA GLU A 3 3.31 -17.22 -16.75
C GLU A 3 2.11 -16.33 -17.17
N ARG A 4 0.92 -16.92 -17.29
CA ARG A 4 -0.29 -16.18 -17.70
C ARG A 4 -0.98 -15.43 -16.57
N ALA A 5 -0.73 -15.82 -15.30
CA ALA A 5 -1.31 -15.18 -14.12
C ALA A 5 -0.58 -13.88 -13.70
N ARG A 6 0.62 -13.60 -14.25
CA ARG A 6 1.44 -12.43 -13.89
C ARG A 6 1.08 -11.14 -14.66
N ARG A 7 0.15 -11.18 -15.62
CA ARG A 7 -0.17 -10.02 -16.46
C ARG A 7 -1.33 -9.16 -16.00
N ASP A 8 -2.05 -9.54 -14.94
CA ASP A 8 -3.30 -8.86 -14.55
C ASP A 8 -3.25 -8.18 -13.17
N THR A 9 -2.05 -7.98 -12.63
CA THR A 9 -1.84 -7.24 -11.37
C THR A 9 -1.64 -5.73 -11.56
N ARG A 10 -2.10 -5.18 -12.68
CA ARG A 10 -2.19 -3.73 -12.83
C ARG A 10 -3.36 -3.20 -12.01
N ILE A 11 -3.25 -1.97 -11.56
CA ILE A 11 -4.32 -1.20 -10.89
C ILE A 11 -5.52 -1.01 -11.84
N GLY A 12 -6.20 -2.10 -12.21
CA GLY A 12 -7.32 -2.07 -13.17
C GLY A 12 -6.90 -1.86 -14.64
N PRO A 13 -7.87 -1.75 -15.57
CA PRO A 13 -7.62 -1.52 -16.99
C PRO A 13 -6.86 -0.21 -17.20
N ALA A 14 -6.01 -0.16 -18.24
CA ALA A 14 -5.27 1.05 -18.58
C ALA A 14 -6.26 2.21 -18.77
N LEU A 15 -6.00 3.33 -18.07
CA LEU A 15 -6.75 4.56 -18.28
C LEU A 15 -6.36 5.15 -19.64
N ASP A 16 -7.34 5.71 -20.33
CA ASP A 16 -7.08 6.46 -21.54
C ASP A 16 -6.24 7.71 -21.19
N ARG A 17 -5.17 7.90 -21.96
CA ARG A 17 -4.30 9.07 -21.81
C ARG A 17 -5.06 10.38 -21.93
N SER A 18 -6.06 10.46 -22.82
CA SER A 18 -6.89 11.64 -22.99
C SER A 18 -7.67 12.01 -21.70
N LEU A 19 -8.11 10.99 -20.96
CA LEU A 19 -8.78 11.18 -19.67
C LEU A 19 -7.84 11.80 -18.63
N ILE A 20 -6.59 11.31 -18.58
CA ILE A 20 -5.58 11.83 -17.67
C ILE A 20 -5.22 13.28 -18.04
N ASP A 21 -5.08 13.56 -19.34
CA ASP A 21 -4.75 14.91 -19.82
C ASP A 21 -5.89 15.91 -19.55
N ARG A 22 -7.15 15.50 -19.69
CA ARG A 22 -8.31 16.32 -19.31
C ARG A 22 -8.31 16.63 -17.81
N ALA A 23 -8.11 15.63 -16.96
CA ALA A 23 -8.06 15.80 -15.52
C ALA A 23 -6.88 16.72 -15.10
N ARG A 24 -5.69 16.62 -15.77
CA ARG A 24 -4.56 17.53 -15.57
C ARG A 24 -4.89 18.99 -15.85
N ASN A 25 -5.78 19.22 -16.82
CA ASN A 25 -6.23 20.55 -17.21
C ASN A 25 -7.40 21.06 -16.34
N GLY A 26 -7.74 20.36 -15.26
CA GLY A 26 -8.74 20.80 -14.29
C GLY A 26 -10.15 20.28 -14.55
N ASP A 27 -10.35 19.32 -15.46
CA ASP A 27 -11.62 18.68 -15.71
C ASP A 27 -11.99 17.74 -14.52
N LEU A 28 -12.94 18.19 -13.69
CA LEU A 28 -13.39 17.47 -12.51
C LEU A 28 -14.12 16.16 -12.87
N ASP A 29 -14.88 16.14 -13.95
CA ASP A 29 -15.60 14.94 -14.37
C ASP A 29 -14.61 13.86 -14.83
N ALA A 30 -13.55 14.25 -15.56
CA ALA A 30 -12.49 13.35 -15.93
C ALA A 30 -11.76 12.79 -14.69
N PHE A 31 -11.52 13.62 -13.68
CA PHE A 31 -10.90 13.18 -12.45
C PHE A 31 -11.80 12.25 -11.63
N ASP A 32 -13.11 12.50 -11.56
CA ASP A 32 -14.08 11.62 -10.89
C ASP A 32 -14.09 10.22 -11.52
N ILE A 33 -14.03 10.13 -12.84
CA ILE A 33 -13.89 8.85 -13.56
C ILE A 33 -12.61 8.12 -13.13
N ILE A 34 -11.48 8.84 -13.05
CA ILE A 34 -10.20 8.28 -12.58
C ILE A 34 -10.32 7.77 -11.14
N VAL A 35 -10.92 8.56 -10.25
CA VAL A 35 -11.15 8.17 -8.85
C VAL A 35 -11.92 6.87 -8.77
N ARG A 36 -13.07 6.78 -9.45
CA ARG A 36 -13.88 5.55 -9.47
C ARG A 36 -13.13 4.35 -10.01
N ALA A 37 -12.34 4.53 -11.05
CA ALA A 37 -11.56 3.46 -11.67
C ALA A 37 -10.38 2.97 -10.81
N ARG A 38 -9.90 3.77 -9.85
CA ARG A 38 -8.68 3.49 -9.06
C ARG A 38 -8.94 3.36 -7.56
N MET A 39 -10.12 3.70 -7.06
CA MET A 39 -10.45 3.71 -5.64
C MET A 39 -10.17 2.37 -4.96
N GLU A 40 -10.68 1.28 -5.54
CA GLU A 40 -10.50 -0.06 -4.98
C GLU A 40 -9.02 -0.46 -4.91
N ALA A 41 -8.26 -0.19 -5.96
CA ALA A 41 -6.85 -0.53 -6.01
C ALA A 41 -6.01 0.30 -5.03
N VAL A 42 -6.29 1.60 -4.90
CA VAL A 42 -5.64 2.47 -3.92
C VAL A 42 -6.01 2.03 -2.50
N TYR A 43 -7.28 1.75 -2.23
CA TYR A 43 -7.72 1.26 -0.93
C TYR A 43 -7.05 -0.07 -0.56
N ARG A 44 -6.99 -1.04 -1.48
CA ARG A 44 -6.30 -2.32 -1.28
C ARG A 44 -4.81 -2.10 -0.95
N LEU A 45 -4.13 -1.20 -1.67
CA LEU A 45 -2.73 -0.86 -1.42
C LEU A 45 -2.54 -0.24 -0.03
N THR A 46 -3.35 0.76 0.34
CA THR A 46 -3.26 1.41 1.65
C THR A 46 -3.61 0.45 2.79
N SER A 47 -4.59 -0.44 2.61
CA SER A 47 -4.97 -1.47 3.58
C SER A 47 -3.82 -2.46 3.82
N ALA A 48 -3.19 -2.95 2.76
CA ALA A 48 -2.05 -3.87 2.88
C ALA A 48 -0.82 -3.19 3.54
N ILE A 49 -0.66 -1.86 3.35
CA ILE A 49 0.44 -1.11 3.99
C ILE A 49 0.13 -0.78 5.45
N LEU A 50 -1.09 -0.41 5.78
CA LEU A 50 -1.43 0.13 7.10
C LEU A 50 -1.93 -0.94 8.08
N GLY A 51 -2.63 -1.96 7.59
CA GLY A 51 -3.18 -3.04 8.40
C GLY A 51 -4.32 -2.61 9.35
N ASP A 52 -4.85 -1.40 9.16
CA ASP A 52 -5.96 -0.84 9.92
C ASP A 52 -6.96 -0.23 8.93
N GLU A 53 -8.23 -0.58 9.05
CA GLU A 53 -9.25 -0.21 8.07
C GLU A 53 -9.56 1.29 8.05
N ALA A 54 -9.59 1.92 9.22
CA ALA A 54 -9.86 3.35 9.33
C ALA A 54 -8.69 4.17 8.76
N ASP A 55 -7.47 3.85 9.17
CA ASP A 55 -6.24 4.47 8.64
C ASP A 55 -6.12 4.26 7.12
N ALA A 56 -6.49 3.07 6.62
CA ALA A 56 -6.43 2.76 5.18
C ALA A 56 -7.43 3.58 4.35
N ARG A 57 -8.64 3.76 4.87
CA ARG A 57 -9.67 4.57 4.24
C ARG A 57 -9.27 6.05 4.19
N ASP A 58 -8.75 6.55 5.30
CA ASP A 58 -8.26 7.94 5.39
C ASP A 58 -7.08 8.17 4.43
N ALA A 59 -6.12 7.24 4.38
CA ALA A 59 -4.99 7.33 3.47
C ALA A 59 -5.40 7.21 1.99
N ALA A 60 -6.40 6.40 1.67
CA ALA A 60 -6.93 6.30 0.32
C ALA A 60 -7.60 7.62 -0.11
N GLN A 61 -8.41 8.22 0.75
CA GLN A 61 -9.04 9.51 0.49
C GLN A 61 -7.98 10.62 0.33
N GLU A 62 -7.00 10.70 1.24
CA GLU A 62 -5.92 11.70 1.16
C GLU A 62 -5.07 11.49 -0.11
N THR A 63 -4.93 10.25 -0.59
CA THR A 63 -4.25 9.96 -1.86
C THR A 63 -4.91 10.70 -3.02
N PHE A 64 -6.24 10.66 -3.13
CA PHE A 64 -6.93 11.33 -4.24
C PHE A 64 -6.95 12.85 -4.06
N VAL A 65 -7.06 13.35 -2.83
CA VAL A 65 -6.93 14.80 -2.55
C VAL A 65 -5.54 15.29 -2.95
N ALA A 66 -4.49 14.57 -2.57
CA ALA A 66 -3.11 14.91 -2.94
C ALA A 66 -2.89 14.74 -4.45
N ALA A 67 -3.47 13.69 -5.06
CA ALA A 67 -3.39 13.46 -6.49
C ALA A 67 -4.00 14.62 -7.27
N TRP A 68 -5.21 15.07 -6.94
CA TRP A 68 -5.83 16.23 -7.59
C TRP A 68 -4.95 17.46 -7.56
N ARG A 69 -4.38 17.78 -6.40
CA ARG A 69 -3.51 18.96 -6.23
C ARG A 69 -2.20 18.88 -7.01
N GLN A 70 -1.67 17.67 -7.22
CA GLN A 70 -0.37 17.45 -7.85
C GLN A 70 -0.47 17.07 -9.33
N LEU A 71 -1.64 16.63 -9.80
CA LEU A 71 -1.88 16.14 -11.16
C LEU A 71 -1.44 17.14 -12.25
N PRO A 72 -1.65 18.47 -12.11
CA PRO A 72 -1.16 19.44 -13.09
C PRO A 72 0.36 19.40 -13.31
N ARG A 73 1.13 18.89 -12.34
CA ARG A 73 2.60 18.76 -12.40
C ARG A 73 3.09 17.43 -12.95
N LEU A 74 2.18 16.49 -13.21
CA LEU A 74 2.53 15.18 -13.77
C LEU A 74 3.09 15.35 -15.18
N ARG A 75 4.37 15.01 -15.37
CA ARG A 75 5.07 15.17 -16.67
C ARG A 75 4.81 14.04 -17.63
N GLU A 76 4.63 12.82 -17.12
CA GLU A 76 4.50 11.58 -17.88
C GLU A 76 3.14 10.92 -17.59
N PRO A 77 2.06 11.25 -18.36
CA PRO A 77 0.73 10.64 -18.15
C PRO A 77 0.73 9.12 -18.26
N ASP A 78 1.61 8.55 -19.10
CA ASP A 78 1.74 7.11 -19.27
C ASP A 78 2.23 6.39 -18.00
N ARG A 79 2.79 7.12 -17.05
CA ARG A 79 3.21 6.63 -15.73
C ARG A 79 2.24 6.99 -14.61
N PHE A 80 1.03 7.40 -14.94
CA PHE A 80 0.03 7.83 -13.97
C PHE A 80 -0.17 6.81 -12.83
N ASP A 81 -0.30 5.52 -13.14
CA ASP A 81 -0.55 4.49 -12.14
C ASP A 81 0.63 4.34 -11.15
N ALA A 82 1.86 4.37 -11.64
CA ALA A 82 3.05 4.32 -10.77
C ALA A 82 3.16 5.59 -9.91
N TRP A 83 2.84 6.76 -10.49
CA TRP A 83 2.80 8.01 -9.78
C TRP A 83 1.70 8.02 -8.71
N LEU A 84 0.49 7.52 -9.02
CA LEU A 84 -0.59 7.42 -8.04
C LEU A 84 -0.23 6.49 -6.88
N GLN A 85 0.46 5.38 -7.15
CA GLN A 85 0.99 4.50 -6.10
C GLN A 85 2.05 5.20 -5.23
N HIS A 86 2.92 6.04 -5.82
CA HIS A 86 3.84 6.87 -5.04
C HIS A 86 3.08 7.80 -4.09
N VAL A 87 2.01 8.47 -4.58
CA VAL A 87 1.16 9.33 -3.74
C VAL A 87 0.51 8.52 -2.61
N ALA A 88 -0.01 7.32 -2.90
CA ALA A 88 -0.64 6.44 -1.90
C ALA A 88 0.33 5.96 -0.82
N VAL A 89 1.56 5.59 -1.20
CA VAL A 89 2.60 5.24 -0.22
C VAL A 89 2.95 6.43 0.67
N ASN A 90 3.03 7.63 0.11
CA ASN A 90 3.32 8.84 0.90
C ASN A 90 2.17 9.20 1.84
N ALA A 91 0.91 9.08 1.39
CA ALA A 91 -0.26 9.24 2.26
C ALA A 91 -0.23 8.24 3.42
N SER A 92 0.04 6.96 3.15
CA SER A 92 0.18 5.92 4.18
C SER A 92 1.29 6.23 5.20
N ARG A 93 2.44 6.76 4.74
CA ARG A 93 3.54 7.21 5.62
C ARG A 93 3.09 8.34 6.54
N MET A 94 2.34 9.30 6.01
CA MET A 94 1.83 10.45 6.76
C MET A 94 0.83 10.00 7.85
N THR A 95 -0.08 9.09 7.51
CA THR A 95 -1.06 8.51 8.44
C THR A 95 -0.36 7.81 9.61
N LEU A 96 0.62 6.94 9.35
CA LEU A 96 1.37 6.28 10.43
C LEU A 96 2.16 7.26 11.32
N ARG A 97 2.76 8.29 10.73
CA ARG A 97 3.43 9.34 11.52
C ARG A 97 2.45 10.11 12.40
N ALA A 98 1.25 10.41 11.89
CA ALA A 98 0.20 11.08 12.66
C ALA A 98 -0.28 10.19 13.82
N ARG A 99 -0.51 8.89 13.58
CA ARG A 99 -0.85 7.91 14.61
C ARG A 99 0.21 7.82 15.72
N GLY A 100 1.49 7.77 15.32
CA GLY A 100 2.60 7.76 16.29
C GLY A 100 2.60 9.01 17.18
N ARG A 101 2.34 10.19 16.61
CA ARG A 101 2.25 11.44 17.39
C ARG A 101 1.03 11.48 18.31
N ARG A 102 -0.13 10.94 17.92
CA ARG A 102 -1.32 10.84 18.76
C ARG A 102 -1.04 9.93 19.97
N ARG A 103 -0.47 8.75 19.74
CA ARG A 103 -0.12 7.81 20.82
C ARG A 103 0.84 8.38 21.87
N ILE A 104 1.75 9.26 21.47
CA ILE A 104 2.69 9.93 22.40
C ILE A 104 1.95 11.00 23.25
N ARG A 105 0.89 11.61 22.73
CA ARG A 105 0.11 12.65 23.41
C ARG A 105 -1.00 12.09 24.30
N GLU A 106 -1.53 10.93 23.94
CA GLU A 106 -2.52 10.21 24.75
C GLU A 106 -1.76 9.42 25.79
N ILE A 107 -1.81 9.87 27.06
CA ILE A 107 -1.39 9.09 28.23
C ILE A 107 -2.18 7.77 28.16
N PRO A 108 -1.55 6.59 28.30
CA PRO A 108 -2.25 5.33 28.09
C PRO A 108 -3.30 5.11 29.18
N THR A 109 -4.53 5.52 28.89
CA THR A 109 -5.68 4.95 29.58
C THR A 109 -5.87 3.58 28.93
N SER A 110 -5.47 2.52 29.66
CA SER A 110 -5.52 1.09 29.34
C SER A 110 -6.15 0.75 27.98
N SER A 111 -5.31 0.54 26.96
CA SER A 111 -5.77 -0.17 25.78
C SER A 111 -5.96 -1.62 26.17
N VAL A 112 -7.19 -2.01 26.40
CA VAL A 112 -7.60 -3.41 26.36
C VAL A 112 -7.22 -3.90 24.95
N ALA A 113 -6.13 -4.66 24.88
CA ALA A 113 -5.86 -5.47 23.71
C ALA A 113 -7.11 -6.33 23.50
N ALA A 114 -7.79 -6.17 22.37
CA ALA A 114 -8.85 -7.08 21.97
C ALA A 114 -8.21 -8.48 21.95
N ILE A 115 -8.46 -9.24 22.98
CA ILE A 115 -8.20 -10.68 23.00
C ILE A 115 -9.14 -11.24 21.97
N ALA A 116 -8.59 -11.60 20.81
CA ALA A 116 -9.32 -12.35 19.80
C ALA A 116 -9.80 -13.63 20.47
N ASP A 117 -11.11 -13.76 20.56
CA ASP A 117 -11.79 -14.94 21.12
C ASP A 117 -11.37 -16.17 20.30
N ALA A 118 -10.59 -17.04 20.92
CA ALA A 118 -10.07 -18.26 20.33
C ALA A 118 -11.12 -19.34 20.47
N SER A 119 -12.12 -19.36 19.58
CA SER A 119 -13.19 -20.35 19.68
C SER A 119 -13.88 -20.60 18.34
N ALA A 120 -13.15 -21.25 17.42
CA ALA A 120 -13.65 -22.19 16.39
C ALA A 120 -12.44 -22.78 15.64
N PRO A 121 -12.47 -24.02 15.14
CA PRO A 121 -11.42 -24.55 14.26
C PRO A 121 -11.51 -23.82 12.92
N GLU A 122 -10.67 -22.80 12.77
CA GLU A 122 -10.60 -22.02 11.54
C GLU A 122 -9.83 -22.77 10.46
N PRO A 123 -10.21 -22.60 9.18
CA PRO A 123 -9.43 -23.09 8.05
C PRO A 123 -7.98 -22.65 8.15
N SER A 124 -7.03 -23.53 7.87
CA SER A 124 -5.58 -23.22 7.97
C SER A 124 -5.18 -22.00 7.15
N ALA A 125 -5.86 -21.77 6.02
CA ALA A 125 -5.64 -20.59 5.15
C ALA A 125 -5.93 -19.26 5.85
N ASP A 126 -6.99 -19.16 6.65
CA ASP A 126 -7.33 -17.93 7.39
C ASP A 126 -6.35 -17.65 8.53
N ARG A 127 -5.83 -18.73 9.14
CA ARG A 127 -4.78 -18.59 10.17
C ARG A 127 -3.48 -18.10 9.56
N ASP A 128 -3.08 -18.62 8.41
CA ASP A 128 -1.85 -18.21 7.73
C ASP A 128 -1.97 -16.77 7.21
N ALA A 129 -3.12 -16.36 6.69
CA ALA A 129 -3.38 -14.98 6.29
C ALA A 129 -3.25 -14.02 7.48
N ARG A 130 -3.86 -14.33 8.64
CA ARG A 130 -3.73 -13.49 9.84
C ARG A 130 -2.31 -13.45 10.40
N ARG A 131 -1.57 -14.55 10.35
CA ARG A 131 -0.16 -14.57 10.74
C ARG A 131 0.68 -13.68 9.83
N LEU A 132 0.43 -13.72 8.52
CA LEU A 132 1.10 -12.85 7.56
C LEU A 132 0.79 -11.38 7.84
N ASP A 133 -0.49 -11.03 8.04
CA ASP A 133 -0.92 -9.65 8.33
C ASP A 133 -0.29 -9.13 9.63
N ALA A 134 -0.28 -9.96 10.68
CA ALA A 134 0.36 -9.62 11.95
C ALA A 134 1.88 -9.43 11.78
N ALA A 135 2.55 -10.29 11.01
CA ALA A 135 3.98 -10.17 10.73
C ALA A 135 4.30 -8.92 9.89
N LEU A 136 3.49 -8.64 8.86
CA LEU A 136 3.58 -7.40 8.06
C LEU A 136 3.39 -6.16 8.96
N GLY A 137 2.42 -6.21 9.88
CA GLY A 137 2.15 -5.14 10.84
C GLY A 137 3.35 -4.76 11.73
N ARG A 138 4.26 -5.69 11.98
CA ARG A 138 5.49 -5.49 12.79
C ARG A 138 6.66 -4.94 11.99
N LEU A 139 6.60 -4.94 10.65
CA LEU A 139 7.66 -4.38 9.82
C LEU A 139 7.62 -2.84 9.81
N PRO A 140 8.78 -2.18 9.68
CA PRO A 140 8.82 -0.77 9.32
C PRO A 140 8.04 -0.51 8.03
N ILE A 141 7.37 0.65 7.94
CA ILE A 141 6.50 0.97 6.78
C ILE A 141 7.22 0.86 5.44
N GLU A 142 8.50 1.24 5.39
CA GLU A 142 9.31 1.18 4.18
C GLU A 142 9.52 -0.26 3.67
N GLN A 143 9.67 -1.19 4.62
CA GLN A 143 9.82 -2.61 4.31
C GLN A 143 8.47 -3.22 3.92
N ARG A 144 7.39 -2.82 4.58
CA ARG A 144 6.04 -3.28 4.25
C ARG A 144 5.63 -2.78 2.86
N ALA A 145 5.79 -1.49 2.58
CA ALA A 145 5.44 -0.90 1.30
C ALA A 145 6.16 -1.59 0.11
N ILE A 146 7.46 -1.86 0.24
CA ILE A 146 8.20 -2.50 -0.85
C ILE A 146 7.77 -3.97 -1.06
N LEU A 147 7.42 -4.70 0.01
CA LEU A 147 6.89 -6.06 -0.09
C LEU A 147 5.52 -6.07 -0.77
N VAL A 148 4.62 -5.18 -0.34
CA VAL A 148 3.26 -5.06 -0.91
C VAL A 148 3.34 -4.72 -2.40
N LEU A 149 4.08 -3.69 -2.76
CA LEU A 149 4.24 -3.27 -4.16
C LEU A 149 4.86 -4.37 -5.03
N HIS A 150 5.82 -5.14 -4.49
CA HIS A 150 6.47 -6.20 -5.25
C HIS A 150 5.62 -7.45 -5.38
N HIS A 151 5.03 -7.92 -4.29
CA HIS A 151 4.35 -9.22 -4.24
C HIS A 151 2.85 -9.12 -4.53
N LEU A 152 2.18 -8.08 -4.06
CA LEU A 152 0.75 -7.88 -4.28
C LEU A 152 0.49 -7.18 -5.62
N GLU A 153 1.24 -6.11 -5.92
CA GLU A 153 1.07 -5.32 -7.13
C GLU A 153 1.97 -5.79 -8.30
N GLY A 154 2.82 -6.79 -8.07
CA GLY A 154 3.68 -7.38 -9.12
C GLY A 154 4.68 -6.42 -9.76
N ARG A 155 5.01 -5.29 -9.11
CA ARG A 155 5.87 -4.26 -9.69
C ARG A 155 7.32 -4.72 -9.81
N PRO A 156 7.95 -4.53 -10.99
CA PRO A 156 9.36 -4.82 -11.17
C PRO A 156 10.23 -3.84 -10.38
N LEU A 157 11.47 -4.25 -10.09
CA LEU A 157 12.38 -3.50 -9.21
C LEU A 157 12.63 -2.05 -9.66
N ALA A 158 12.71 -1.81 -10.95
CA ALA A 158 12.88 -0.46 -11.50
C ALA A 158 11.68 0.46 -11.21
N GLU A 159 10.46 -0.08 -11.30
CA GLU A 159 9.25 0.66 -10.95
C GLU A 159 9.16 0.89 -9.44
N LEU A 160 9.53 -0.11 -8.61
CA LEU A 160 9.60 0.06 -7.16
C LEU A 160 10.52 1.21 -6.76
N ALA A 161 11.67 1.31 -7.42
CA ALA A 161 12.62 2.40 -7.19
C ALA A 161 11.99 3.77 -7.47
N ALA A 162 11.28 3.88 -8.59
CA ALA A 162 10.57 5.11 -8.96
C ALA A 162 9.39 5.42 -8.02
N ILE A 163 8.55 4.42 -7.67
CA ILE A 163 7.41 4.59 -6.75
C ILE A 163 7.89 5.01 -5.35
N LEU A 164 9.00 4.46 -4.88
CA LEU A 164 9.53 4.72 -3.54
C LEU A 164 10.48 5.93 -3.48
N ASP A 165 10.77 6.53 -4.64
CA ASP A 165 11.74 7.64 -4.81
C ASP A 165 13.11 7.30 -4.21
N VAL A 166 13.69 6.17 -4.66
CA VAL A 166 15.01 5.70 -4.22
C VAL A 166 15.80 5.13 -5.40
N PRO A 167 17.14 5.10 -5.34
CA PRO A 167 17.95 4.40 -6.33
C PRO A 167 17.59 2.91 -6.42
N VAL A 168 17.71 2.30 -7.62
CA VAL A 168 17.39 0.88 -7.86
C VAL A 168 18.18 -0.05 -6.94
N GLY A 169 19.48 0.26 -6.66
CA GLY A 169 20.29 -0.48 -5.71
C GLY A 169 19.72 -0.45 -4.29
N THR A 170 19.19 0.71 -3.86
CA THR A 170 18.52 0.86 -2.57
C THR A 170 17.20 0.09 -2.52
N ALA A 171 16.41 0.11 -3.59
CA ALA A 171 15.20 -0.70 -3.67
C ALA A 171 15.52 -2.20 -3.56
N LYS A 172 16.58 -2.68 -4.25
CA LYS A 172 17.04 -4.07 -4.18
C LYS A 172 17.44 -4.47 -2.76
N SER A 173 18.29 -3.70 -2.11
CA SER A 173 18.74 -3.98 -0.75
C SER A 173 17.59 -3.90 0.27
N ARG A 174 16.68 -2.93 0.12
CA ARG A 174 15.50 -2.79 0.97
C ARG A 174 14.54 -3.98 0.81
N LEU A 175 14.30 -4.45 -0.40
CA LEU A 175 13.46 -5.63 -0.66
C LEU A 175 14.07 -6.89 -0.05
N PHE A 176 15.39 -7.07 -0.18
CA PHE A 176 16.10 -8.18 0.44
C PHE A 176 15.99 -8.15 1.97
N ALA A 177 16.25 -7.00 2.58
CA ALA A 177 16.12 -6.82 4.03
C ALA A 177 14.69 -7.05 4.53
N ALA A 178 13.70 -6.56 3.79
CA ALA A 178 12.28 -6.74 4.11
C ALA A 178 11.86 -8.21 4.09
N ARG A 179 12.30 -8.98 3.08
CA ARG A 179 12.05 -10.43 3.00
C ARG A 179 12.67 -11.18 4.17
N ARG A 180 13.90 -10.86 4.54
CA ARG A 180 14.57 -11.49 5.69
C ARG A 180 13.84 -11.17 7.01
N ALA A 181 13.43 -9.92 7.19
CA ALA A 181 12.70 -9.51 8.39
C ALA A 181 11.34 -10.20 8.49
N LEU A 182 10.60 -10.30 7.37
CA LEU A 182 9.32 -11.02 7.33
C LEU A 182 9.50 -12.50 7.63
N ALA A 183 10.48 -13.18 7.03
CA ALA A 183 10.77 -14.59 7.28
C ALA A 183 11.11 -14.85 8.76
N ALA A 184 11.91 -13.97 9.39
CA ALA A 184 12.24 -14.06 10.81
C ALA A 184 11.02 -13.89 11.72
N LEU A 185 10.06 -13.04 11.35
CA LEU A 185 8.81 -12.87 12.09
C LEU A 185 7.89 -14.08 11.97
N LEU A 186 7.75 -14.63 10.77
CA LEU A 186 6.94 -15.81 10.51
C LEU A 186 7.53 -17.08 11.15
N GLY A 187 8.87 -17.23 11.17
CA GLY A 187 9.55 -18.36 11.85
C GLY A 187 9.36 -18.33 13.36
N ARG A 188 9.45 -17.17 14.01
CA ARG A 188 9.22 -17.05 15.47
C ARG A 188 7.80 -17.35 15.90
N ASP A 189 6.82 -17.06 15.06
CA ASP A 189 5.40 -17.29 15.38
C ASP A 189 4.98 -18.76 15.07
N GLY A 190 5.81 -19.55 14.36
CA GLY A 190 5.60 -20.97 14.09
C GLY A 190 6.13 -21.91 15.17
N GLU A 191 6.96 -21.41 16.09
CA GLU A 191 7.57 -22.19 17.19
C GLU A 191 6.80 -22.04 18.52
N ARG A 192 5.67 -21.36 18.53
CA ARG A 192 4.80 -21.19 19.69
C ARG A 192 3.46 -21.86 19.44
#